data_f6347867bcaa0efb82d903db93d5b0f3
#
_entry.id   f6347867bcaa0efb82d903db93d5b0f3
#
_cell.length_a   1.000
_cell.length_b   1.000
_cell.length_c   1.000
_cell.angle_alpha   90.00
_cell.angle_beta   90.00
_cell.angle_gamma   90.00
#
_symmetry.space_group_name_H-M   'P 1'
#
loop_
_entity.id
_entity.type
_entity.pdbx_description
1 polymer ?
#
loop_
_entity_poly.entity_id
_entity_poly.type
_entity_poly.pdbx_seq_one_letter_code
_entity_poly.pdbx_strand_id
1 'polypeptide(L)'
;MGRLKSVIVSSLIVILALDVLAYPVFPLALNREYGVAESFGFPEAELSDVRPVFQKGLSYSAWSSDAFSSSESDESLRLLTETNTEWISICFSWVQSNTTSHDIRPDPDRTTTTDSVKHAIATAHSLGLKVMLKPMVDTLEEEKTQGYPTVWRGEIQPSDDWFESYSNFINFFAEFAEQNDVELFSVGCEFKETTREKEHWETVISGVRERYSGPITYAADWTNFQDIEWWDSVDYVGIDAYFPLVLFKYDPSFEELKNVWTNYADEIDAWLSTVNKPVIFTEIGYRSGDGTSMAPSNYWSDMSVDLQEQRDCYEAAFQALWNRSWFHGFYWWTWIHDPTKGGINDPNHTPQNKPAQDVITYWYSLDRQVAVIDQTFINAEKCSVNEAQSVAFHVRWEHDGSDVVDARVYVNGTKHVTNRTGWISFSVTYDSVGERSWVVTDVQHPEASGYIVTVESPSIVWDKVVVNVQVDSSSFGVTNVRVKVTQAYNAASVTGATTFVNGELCEEIEPGVYEIEITSWSPIQQVTVQTDAVDLPSETWTTSAFHTMNIVLYFAIFVAVIVIVVLLLKLRHRSPSQPIEETHKNGI
;
A
#
# COMPACT_ATOMS: atom_id res chain seq x y z
N MET A 1 -74.71 19.29 -42.17
CA MET A 1 -73.93 18.41 -41.20
C MET A 1 -72.45 18.32 -41.52
N GLY A 2 -72.00 18.35 -42.77
CA GLY A 2 -70.53 18.20 -43.09
C GLY A 2 -69.68 19.41 -42.73
N ARG A 3 -70.09 20.63 -42.84
CA ARG A 3 -69.28 21.84 -42.53
C ARG A 3 -69.06 22.09 -41.02
N LEU A 4 -70.01 21.64 -40.16
CA LEU A 4 -69.88 21.82 -38.71
C LEU A 4 -68.89 20.82 -38.09
N LYS A 5 -68.75 19.58 -38.62
CA LYS A 5 -67.79 18.60 -38.23
C LYS A 5 -66.37 19.04 -38.58
N SER A 6 -66.17 19.65 -39.74
CA SER A 6 -64.88 20.16 -40.20
C SER A 6 -64.34 21.30 -39.32
N VAL A 7 -65.19 22.19 -38.84
CA VAL A 7 -64.78 23.34 -37.98
C VAL A 7 -64.42 22.89 -36.57
N ILE A 8 -65.15 21.93 -35.98
CA ILE A 8 -64.86 21.44 -34.62
C ILE A 8 -63.56 20.62 -34.61
N VAL A 9 -63.33 19.76 -35.60
CA VAL A 9 -62.09 18.97 -35.71
C VAL A 9 -60.87 19.87 -36.01
N SER A 10 -61.04 20.90 -36.87
CA SER A 10 -59.95 21.85 -37.15
C SER A 10 -59.61 22.73 -35.94
N SER A 11 -60.62 23.14 -35.14
CA SER A 11 -60.34 23.90 -33.90
C SER A 11 -59.67 23.10 -32.81
N LEU A 12 -59.94 21.78 -32.67
CA LEU A 12 -59.30 20.91 -31.72
C LEU A 12 -57.84 20.62 -32.12
N ILE A 13 -57.55 20.45 -33.41
CA ILE A 13 -56.21 20.25 -33.95
C ILE A 13 -55.37 21.52 -33.79
N VAL A 14 -55.93 22.70 -33.92
CA VAL A 14 -55.20 23.97 -33.72
C VAL A 14 -54.89 24.22 -32.25
N ILE A 15 -55.71 23.83 -31.29
CA ILE A 15 -55.43 23.96 -29.86
C ILE A 15 -54.33 22.99 -29.46
N LEU A 16 -54.29 21.74 -29.94
CA LEU A 16 -53.25 20.76 -29.71
C LEU A 16 -51.93 21.12 -30.43
N ALA A 17 -51.98 21.79 -31.58
CA ALA A 17 -50.77 22.20 -32.31
C ALA A 17 -50.12 23.47 -31.73
N LEU A 18 -50.87 24.34 -31.06
CA LEU A 18 -50.32 25.53 -30.41
C LEU A 18 -49.55 25.22 -29.11
N ASP A 19 -49.94 24.17 -28.36
CA ASP A 19 -49.21 23.73 -27.17
C ASP A 19 -47.85 23.03 -27.52
N VAL A 20 -47.67 22.54 -28.76
CA VAL A 20 -46.43 21.87 -29.20
C VAL A 20 -45.42 22.88 -29.79
N LEU A 21 -45.84 24.10 -30.17
CA LEU A 21 -44.96 25.10 -30.81
C LEU A 21 -44.45 26.21 -29.88
N ALA A 22 -44.74 26.17 -28.58
CA ALA A 22 -44.44 27.26 -27.64
C ALA A 22 -43.17 27.04 -26.79
N TYR A 23 -42.25 26.16 -27.16
CA TYR A 23 -40.98 26.01 -26.45
C TYR A 23 -39.85 26.72 -27.18
N PRO A 24 -39.05 27.57 -26.49
CA PRO A 24 -37.87 28.18 -27.08
C PRO A 24 -36.78 27.14 -27.28
N VAL A 25 -36.32 27.03 -28.52
CA VAL A 25 -35.09 26.32 -28.86
C VAL A 25 -33.91 27.19 -28.38
N PHE A 26 -33.24 26.81 -27.30
CA PHE A 26 -31.98 27.41 -26.92
C PHE A 26 -30.85 26.80 -27.76
N PRO A 27 -29.98 27.60 -28.34
CA PRO A 27 -28.80 27.08 -29.05
C PRO A 27 -27.77 26.57 -28.05
N LEU A 28 -27.36 25.31 -28.20
CA LEU A 28 -26.17 24.74 -27.57
C LEU A 28 -24.92 25.52 -28.07
N ALA A 29 -24.38 26.39 -27.24
CA ALA A 29 -23.04 26.93 -27.42
C ALA A 29 -22.04 26.05 -26.66
N LEU A 30 -21.53 25.02 -27.31
CA LEU A 30 -20.35 24.31 -26.89
C LEU A 30 -19.15 24.92 -27.62
N ASN A 31 -18.50 25.88 -27.00
CA ASN A 31 -17.11 26.21 -27.28
C ASN A 31 -16.39 26.21 -25.93
N ARG A 32 -15.91 25.04 -25.50
CA ARG A 32 -14.77 24.95 -24.59
C ARG A 32 -13.53 24.79 -25.48
N GLU A 33 -12.77 25.87 -25.62
CA GLU A 33 -11.41 25.81 -26.13
C GLU A 33 -10.61 24.89 -25.21
N TYR A 34 -10.04 23.83 -25.79
CA TYR A 34 -9.03 23.02 -25.11
C TYR A 34 -7.80 23.91 -24.89
N GLY A 35 -7.59 24.30 -23.64
CA GLY A 35 -6.36 24.95 -23.20
C GLY A 35 -5.19 24.02 -23.46
N VAL A 36 -4.11 24.59 -23.97
CA VAL A 36 -2.78 23.97 -24.08
C VAL A 36 -2.40 23.40 -22.72
N ALA A 37 -1.95 22.15 -22.70
CA ALA A 37 -1.50 21.48 -21.49
C ALA A 37 -0.45 22.36 -20.80
N GLU A 38 -0.81 22.95 -19.66
CA GLU A 38 0.14 23.58 -18.76
C GLU A 38 1.10 22.49 -18.28
N SER A 39 2.38 22.79 -18.30
CA SER A 39 3.41 21.93 -17.73
C SER A 39 3.13 21.84 -16.23
N PHE A 40 2.58 20.70 -15.80
CA PHE A 40 2.43 20.42 -14.37
C PHE A 40 3.82 20.38 -13.75
N GLY A 41 4.13 21.37 -12.90
CA GLY A 41 5.23 21.28 -11.98
C GLY A 41 4.87 20.25 -10.93
N PHE A 42 5.60 19.14 -10.89
CA PHE A 42 5.43 18.15 -9.83
C PHE A 42 5.84 18.79 -8.50
N PRO A 43 5.11 18.54 -7.39
CA PRO A 43 5.49 19.05 -6.09
C PRO A 43 6.89 18.54 -5.73
N GLU A 44 7.76 19.42 -5.21
CA GLU A 44 8.91 18.97 -4.42
C GLU A 44 8.36 18.29 -3.17
N ALA A 45 8.36 16.96 -3.15
CA ALA A 45 7.88 16.21 -2.01
C ALA A 45 8.91 16.33 -0.88
N GLU A 46 8.44 16.74 0.30
CA GLU A 46 9.18 16.49 1.53
C GLU A 46 9.34 14.98 1.68
N LEU A 47 10.58 14.52 1.67
CA LEU A 47 10.97 13.13 1.77
C LEU A 47 10.48 12.58 3.12
N SER A 48 9.51 11.66 3.13
CA SER A 48 9.22 10.89 4.33
C SER A 48 10.41 9.95 4.58
N ASP A 49 11.04 10.08 5.73
CA ASP A 49 12.39 9.61 6.05
C ASP A 49 12.49 8.14 6.47
N VAL A 50 11.53 7.29 6.11
CA VAL A 50 11.56 5.86 6.47
C VAL A 50 11.72 5.00 5.22
N ARG A 51 12.97 4.91 4.75
CA ARG A 51 13.34 4.04 3.63
C ARG A 51 14.17 2.89 4.14
N PRO A 52 13.94 1.65 3.69
CA PRO A 52 14.87 0.57 3.94
C PRO A 52 16.20 0.90 3.23
N VAL A 53 17.17 1.37 3.99
CA VAL A 53 18.55 1.59 3.52
C VAL A 53 19.28 0.26 3.57
N PHE A 54 20.15 -0.02 2.60
CA PHE A 54 20.98 -1.21 2.66
C PHE A 54 21.99 -1.11 3.81
N GLN A 55 22.06 -2.16 4.64
CA GLN A 55 22.83 -2.18 5.88
C GLN A 55 24.12 -2.97 5.66
N LYS A 56 25.25 -2.26 5.49
CA LYS A 56 26.60 -2.81 5.42
C LYS A 56 27.10 -3.07 6.85
N GLY A 57 26.68 -4.20 7.44
CA GLY A 57 26.79 -4.45 8.87
C GLY A 57 27.75 -5.55 9.29
N LEU A 58 28.20 -5.46 10.54
CA LEU A 58 28.93 -6.48 11.28
C LEU A 58 28.31 -6.66 12.66
N SER A 59 28.19 -7.91 13.14
CA SER A 59 27.82 -8.18 14.53
C SER A 59 28.99 -7.87 15.43
N TYR A 60 28.73 -7.14 16.51
CA TYR A 60 29.72 -6.76 17.53
C TYR A 60 29.29 -7.34 18.86
N SER A 61 30.01 -8.37 19.31
CA SER A 61 29.57 -9.19 20.43
C SER A 61 30.57 -9.21 21.58
N ALA A 62 30.05 -9.28 22.80
CA ALA A 62 30.84 -9.47 24.02
C ALA A 62 30.06 -10.23 25.09
N TRP A 63 30.79 -10.98 25.89
CA TRP A 63 30.27 -11.89 26.90
C TRP A 63 30.93 -11.65 28.28
N SER A 64 31.26 -10.41 28.59
CA SER A 64 31.78 -10.02 29.92
C SER A 64 31.30 -8.62 30.26
N SER A 65 31.28 -8.30 31.56
CA SER A 65 30.60 -7.13 32.13
C SER A 65 30.98 -5.78 31.51
N ASP A 66 32.27 -5.59 31.22
CA ASP A 66 32.87 -4.32 30.82
C ASP A 66 33.61 -4.36 29.46
N ALA A 67 33.44 -5.44 28.70
CA ALA A 67 34.16 -5.65 27.44
C ALA A 67 34.08 -4.47 26.48
N PHE A 68 32.91 -3.89 26.31
CA PHE A 68 32.70 -2.77 25.39
C PHE A 68 33.23 -1.42 25.92
N SER A 69 33.54 -1.31 27.21
CA SER A 69 34.05 -0.06 27.82
C SER A 69 35.57 0.05 27.80
N SER A 70 36.27 -0.91 27.21
CA SER A 70 37.73 -0.91 27.16
C SER A 70 38.25 -0.04 26.00
N SER A 71 39.47 0.48 26.13
CA SER A 71 40.18 1.19 25.06
C SER A 71 40.48 0.29 23.86
N GLU A 72 40.63 -1.01 24.09
CA GLU A 72 40.78 -2.03 23.06
C GLU A 72 39.50 -2.15 22.24
N SER A 73 38.33 -2.06 22.89
CA SER A 73 37.02 -2.03 22.23
C SER A 73 36.86 -0.80 21.33
N ASP A 74 37.21 0.39 21.83
CA ASP A 74 37.17 1.63 21.06
C ASP A 74 38.08 1.54 19.83
N GLU A 75 39.30 1.02 19.97
CA GLU A 75 40.22 0.80 18.84
C GLU A 75 39.68 -0.26 17.86
N SER A 76 39.03 -1.32 18.36
CA SER A 76 38.44 -2.35 17.52
C SER A 76 37.28 -1.78 16.66
N LEU A 77 36.43 -0.93 17.23
CA LEU A 77 35.37 -0.22 16.47
C LEU A 77 35.97 0.75 15.46
N ARG A 78 37.03 1.44 15.80
CA ARG A 78 37.75 2.31 14.86
C ARG A 78 38.28 1.51 13.65
N LEU A 79 38.91 0.37 13.89
CA LEU A 79 39.43 -0.52 12.83
C LEU A 79 38.30 -1.13 11.99
N LEU A 80 37.14 -1.39 12.61
CA LEU A 80 35.92 -1.85 11.88
C LEU A 80 35.50 -0.83 10.81
N THR A 81 35.58 0.47 11.07
CA THR A 81 35.22 1.49 10.05
C THR A 81 36.15 1.45 8.83
N GLU A 82 37.35 0.95 8.94
CA GLU A 82 38.31 0.80 7.81
C GLU A 82 37.83 -0.26 6.80
N THR A 83 36.83 -1.08 7.15
CA THR A 83 36.21 -2.06 6.25
C THR A 83 35.02 -1.51 5.45
N ASN A 84 34.77 -0.21 5.47
CA ASN A 84 33.60 0.45 4.90
C ASN A 84 32.27 -0.04 5.51
N THR A 85 32.30 -0.59 6.71
CA THR A 85 31.12 -0.95 7.49
C THR A 85 30.39 0.32 7.93
N GLU A 86 29.08 0.35 7.79
CA GLU A 86 28.19 1.47 8.15
C GLU A 86 27.31 1.16 9.36
N TRP A 87 27.10 -0.13 9.64
CA TRP A 87 26.24 -0.63 10.70
C TRP A 87 26.93 -1.62 11.61
N ILE A 88 26.61 -1.59 12.91
CA ILE A 88 26.95 -2.68 13.82
C ILE A 88 25.71 -3.23 14.51
N SER A 89 25.70 -4.55 14.73
CA SER A 89 24.72 -5.19 15.63
C SER A 89 25.39 -5.42 16.98
N ILE A 90 25.01 -4.66 18.02
CA ILE A 90 25.52 -4.87 19.38
C ILE A 90 24.77 -6.03 20.00
N CYS A 91 25.46 -7.16 20.18
CA CYS A 91 24.95 -8.43 20.70
C CYS A 91 25.44 -8.70 22.11
N PHE A 92 24.52 -8.94 23.02
CA PHE A 92 24.80 -9.32 24.41
C PHE A 92 23.65 -10.15 24.97
N SER A 93 23.89 -10.97 26.01
CA SER A 93 22.88 -11.87 26.55
C SER A 93 22.58 -11.62 28.02
N TRP A 94 21.28 -11.67 28.37
CA TRP A 94 20.85 -12.09 29.70
C TRP A 94 20.67 -13.60 29.70
N VAL A 95 20.37 -14.18 30.86
CA VAL A 95 20.29 -15.63 31.00
C VAL A 95 19.02 -16.06 31.74
N GLN A 96 18.59 -17.30 31.49
CA GLN A 96 17.66 -18.04 32.32
C GLN A 96 18.22 -19.38 32.73
N SER A 97 17.70 -19.98 33.79
CA SER A 97 18.31 -21.17 34.42
C SER A 97 18.31 -22.40 33.50
N ASN A 98 17.21 -22.61 32.75
CA ASN A 98 17.03 -23.71 31.79
C ASN A 98 15.93 -23.37 30.78
N THR A 99 15.68 -24.26 29.81
CA THR A 99 14.69 -24.04 28.72
C THR A 99 13.24 -23.89 29.17
N THR A 100 12.90 -24.30 30.39
CA THR A 100 11.53 -24.20 30.94
C THR A 100 11.39 -23.15 32.04
N SER A 101 12.50 -22.48 32.41
CA SER A 101 12.46 -21.41 33.41
C SER A 101 12.04 -20.07 32.82
N HIS A 102 11.58 -19.17 33.66
CA HIS A 102 11.19 -17.81 33.31
C HIS A 102 11.92 -16.74 34.13
N ASP A 103 13.08 -17.09 34.72
CA ASP A 103 13.90 -16.24 35.56
C ASP A 103 14.94 -15.43 34.75
N ILE A 104 14.48 -14.70 33.73
CA ILE A 104 15.35 -13.90 32.85
C ILE A 104 16.04 -12.80 33.65
N ARG A 105 17.39 -12.83 33.72
CA ARG A 105 18.21 -11.94 34.55
C ARG A 105 19.61 -11.75 33.96
N PRO A 106 20.33 -10.68 34.35
CA PRO A 106 21.74 -10.57 34.05
C PRO A 106 22.54 -11.62 34.82
N ASP A 107 23.60 -12.12 34.19
CA ASP A 107 24.61 -12.98 34.82
C ASP A 107 25.88 -12.16 35.05
N PRO A 108 26.47 -12.17 36.29
CA PRO A 108 27.65 -11.34 36.61
C PRO A 108 28.90 -11.63 35.78
N ASP A 109 29.02 -12.86 35.28
CA ASP A 109 30.20 -13.31 34.54
C ASP A 109 30.04 -13.27 33.03
N ARG A 110 28.78 -13.31 32.52
CA ARG A 110 28.45 -13.47 31.10
C ARG A 110 27.74 -12.25 30.50
N THR A 111 27.02 -11.48 31.33
CA THR A 111 26.23 -10.35 30.82
C THR A 111 27.05 -9.07 30.77
N THR A 112 27.10 -8.45 29.63
CA THR A 112 27.61 -7.08 29.47
C THR A 112 26.66 -6.08 30.15
N THR A 113 27.22 -5.18 30.96
CA THR A 113 26.44 -4.17 31.66
C THR A 113 25.82 -3.16 30.72
N THR A 114 24.69 -2.58 31.11
CA THR A 114 24.02 -1.50 30.32
C THR A 114 24.94 -0.30 30.12
N ASP A 115 25.79 0.04 31.08
CA ASP A 115 26.78 1.11 30.92
C ASP A 115 27.81 0.78 29.85
N SER A 116 28.25 -0.48 29.78
CA SER A 116 29.16 -0.96 28.74
C SER A 116 28.53 -0.97 27.37
N VAL A 117 27.26 -1.41 27.26
CA VAL A 117 26.48 -1.33 26.01
C VAL A 117 26.28 0.12 25.57
N LYS A 118 25.94 1.01 26.50
CA LYS A 118 25.80 2.46 26.23
C LYS A 118 27.08 3.07 25.70
N HIS A 119 28.25 2.69 26.28
CA HIS A 119 29.56 3.13 25.80
C HIS A 119 29.78 2.71 24.34
N ALA A 120 29.49 1.44 23.99
CA ALA A 120 29.63 0.95 22.62
C ALA A 120 28.74 1.72 21.64
N ILE A 121 27.49 1.99 22.00
CA ILE A 121 26.56 2.79 21.16
C ILE A 121 27.15 4.19 20.93
N ALA A 122 27.56 4.87 21.99
CA ALA A 122 28.12 6.23 21.89
C ALA A 122 29.41 6.26 21.06
N THR A 123 30.31 5.27 21.24
CA THR A 123 31.54 5.14 20.44
C THR A 123 31.21 4.90 18.97
N ALA A 124 30.29 3.97 18.67
CA ALA A 124 29.82 3.70 17.30
C ALA A 124 29.27 4.97 16.61
N HIS A 125 28.36 5.69 17.26
CA HIS A 125 27.81 6.95 16.76
C HIS A 125 28.90 8.01 16.55
N SER A 126 29.89 8.11 17.45
CA SER A 126 31.01 9.05 17.29
C SER A 126 31.89 8.75 16.07
N LEU A 127 31.88 7.49 15.61
CA LEU A 127 32.58 7.01 14.42
C LEU A 127 31.70 7.04 13.17
N GLY A 128 30.46 7.50 13.27
CA GLY A 128 29.49 7.58 12.15
C GLY A 128 28.79 6.25 11.83
N LEU A 129 28.94 5.23 12.68
CA LEU A 129 28.26 3.96 12.54
C LEU A 129 26.82 4.04 13.06
N LYS A 130 25.90 3.33 12.40
CA LYS A 130 24.55 3.08 12.88
C LYS A 130 24.49 1.79 13.68
N VAL A 131 23.56 1.70 14.61
CA VAL A 131 23.46 0.59 15.56
C VAL A 131 22.14 -0.15 15.42
N MET A 132 22.23 -1.48 15.27
CA MET A 132 21.17 -2.41 15.62
C MET A 132 21.45 -2.93 17.03
N LEU A 133 20.53 -2.72 17.98
CA LEU A 133 20.62 -3.31 19.30
C LEU A 133 19.93 -4.67 19.31
N LYS A 134 20.67 -5.73 19.66
CA LYS A 134 20.21 -7.13 19.65
C LYS A 134 20.41 -7.78 21.03
N PRO A 135 19.50 -7.50 22.00
CA PRO A 135 19.52 -8.18 23.29
C PRO A 135 19.03 -9.63 23.14
N MET A 136 19.75 -10.57 23.72
CA MET A 136 19.48 -12.00 23.61
C MET A 136 19.22 -12.60 25.00
N VAL A 137 18.57 -13.77 25.04
CA VAL A 137 18.44 -14.58 26.26
C VAL A 137 19.01 -15.96 25.99
N ASP A 138 19.96 -16.36 26.80
CA ASP A 138 20.56 -17.69 26.74
C ASP A 138 20.16 -18.56 27.95
N THR A 139 20.30 -19.87 27.83
CA THR A 139 20.12 -20.78 28.94
C THR A 139 21.47 -21.02 29.63
N LEU A 140 21.45 -21.16 30.97
CA LEU A 140 22.62 -21.63 31.75
C LEU A 140 22.78 -23.15 31.72
N GLU A 141 21.73 -23.85 31.26
CA GLU A 141 21.75 -25.29 31.08
C GLU A 141 22.65 -25.66 29.89
N GLU A 142 23.68 -26.46 30.14
CA GLU A 142 24.59 -26.93 29.10
C GLU A 142 24.51 -28.46 29.02
N GLU A 143 23.68 -28.98 28.11
CA GLU A 143 23.73 -30.38 27.73
C GLU A 143 24.50 -30.56 26.43
N LYS A 144 25.39 -31.54 26.38
CA LYS A 144 26.17 -31.90 25.19
C LYS A 144 26.03 -33.38 24.89
N THR A 145 25.62 -33.72 23.69
CA THR A 145 25.61 -35.09 23.17
C THR A 145 26.73 -35.23 22.15
N GLN A 146 27.73 -36.08 22.43
CA GLN A 146 28.91 -36.29 21.56
C GLN A 146 29.69 -34.98 21.25
N GLY A 147 29.69 -34.02 22.19
CA GLY A 147 30.34 -32.71 22.00
C GLY A 147 29.48 -31.64 21.35
N TYR A 148 28.28 -31.96 20.85
CA TYR A 148 27.33 -31.02 20.28
C TYR A 148 26.43 -30.45 21.37
N PRO A 149 26.21 -29.13 21.43
CA PRO A 149 25.18 -28.57 22.32
C PRO A 149 23.80 -29.07 21.88
N THR A 150 23.06 -29.60 22.85
CA THR A 150 21.70 -30.10 22.66
C THR A 150 20.67 -29.16 23.28
N VAL A 151 21.12 -28.17 24.04
CA VAL A 151 20.30 -27.15 24.69
C VAL A 151 20.81 -25.77 24.26
N TRP A 152 19.93 -24.99 23.69
CA TRP A 152 20.22 -23.63 23.25
C TRP A 152 18.95 -22.78 23.33
N ARG A 153 19.04 -21.48 23.07
CA ARG A 153 17.89 -20.56 23.19
C ARG A 153 16.67 -20.94 22.34
N GLY A 154 16.88 -21.61 21.21
CA GLY A 154 15.80 -22.09 20.34
C GLY A 154 14.88 -23.14 20.97
N GLU A 155 15.37 -23.86 22.00
CA GLU A 155 14.64 -24.88 22.75
C GLU A 155 13.85 -24.30 23.94
N ILE A 156 13.87 -22.97 24.16
CA ILE A 156 13.11 -22.31 25.23
C ILE A 156 11.61 -22.55 25.00
N GLN A 157 10.96 -23.12 26.03
CA GLN A 157 9.55 -23.48 25.93
C GLN A 157 8.65 -22.28 26.25
N PRO A 158 7.61 -22.04 25.44
CA PRO A 158 6.66 -20.95 25.68
C PRO A 158 5.79 -21.22 26.93
N SER A 159 5.53 -20.17 27.70
CA SER A 159 4.52 -20.14 28.74
C SER A 159 4.10 -18.69 29.01
N ASP A 160 2.93 -18.47 29.61
CA ASP A 160 2.46 -17.11 29.96
C ASP A 160 3.48 -16.41 30.88
N ASP A 161 4.03 -17.13 31.89
CA ASP A 161 5.05 -16.60 32.81
C ASP A 161 6.36 -16.25 32.08
N TRP A 162 6.74 -17.03 31.07
CA TRP A 162 7.91 -16.72 30.26
C TRP A 162 7.70 -15.45 29.44
N PHE A 163 6.57 -15.31 28.77
CA PHE A 163 6.24 -14.13 27.97
C PHE A 163 6.11 -12.88 28.84
N GLU A 164 5.59 -12.98 30.08
CA GLU A 164 5.59 -11.86 31.03
C GLU A 164 7.01 -11.43 31.39
N SER A 165 7.88 -12.39 31.74
CA SER A 165 9.28 -12.13 32.05
C SER A 165 10.05 -11.59 30.85
N TYR A 166 9.81 -12.16 29.67
CA TYR A 166 10.43 -11.71 28.43
C TYR A 166 9.98 -10.29 28.03
N SER A 167 8.71 -10.00 28.18
CA SER A 167 8.17 -8.64 27.93
C SER A 167 8.84 -7.60 28.83
N ASN A 168 9.05 -7.91 30.10
CA ASN A 168 9.77 -7.01 31.00
C ASN A 168 11.21 -6.77 30.57
N PHE A 169 11.93 -7.84 30.16
CA PHE A 169 13.28 -7.77 29.64
C PHE A 169 13.38 -6.93 28.36
N ILE A 170 12.58 -7.26 27.35
CA ILE A 170 12.70 -6.61 26.03
C ILE A 170 12.19 -5.18 26.04
N ASN A 171 11.14 -4.88 26.82
CA ASN A 171 10.63 -3.53 27.00
C ASN A 171 11.64 -2.61 27.71
N PHE A 172 12.41 -3.14 28.66
CA PHE A 172 13.52 -2.40 29.26
C PHE A 172 14.55 -2.00 28.21
N PHE A 173 14.94 -2.91 27.32
CA PHE A 173 15.91 -2.60 26.26
C PHE A 173 15.31 -1.80 25.11
N ALA A 174 14.03 -1.86 24.86
CA ALA A 174 13.34 -0.97 23.91
C ALA A 174 13.39 0.51 24.39
N GLU A 175 13.10 0.75 25.67
CA GLU A 175 13.26 2.08 26.27
C GLU A 175 14.72 2.54 26.29
N PHE A 176 15.66 1.62 26.57
CA PHE A 176 17.09 1.89 26.50
C PHE A 176 17.54 2.25 25.08
N ALA A 177 17.03 1.57 24.07
CA ALA A 177 17.32 1.85 22.65
C ALA A 177 16.84 3.24 22.25
N GLU A 178 15.62 3.63 22.62
CA GLU A 178 15.08 4.98 22.38
C GLU A 178 15.92 6.07 23.05
N GLN A 179 16.32 5.86 24.31
CA GLN A 179 17.12 6.82 25.07
C GLN A 179 18.55 7.00 24.55
N ASN A 180 19.03 6.09 23.70
CA ASN A 180 20.38 6.12 23.16
C ASN A 180 20.41 6.23 21.62
N ASP A 181 19.31 6.68 21.00
CA ASP A 181 19.19 6.96 19.56
C ASP A 181 19.59 5.78 18.66
N VAL A 182 19.26 4.54 19.08
CA VAL A 182 19.53 3.31 18.30
C VAL A 182 18.67 3.32 17.03
N GLU A 183 19.25 2.97 15.88
CA GLU A 183 18.58 3.05 14.59
C GLU A 183 17.75 1.83 14.22
N LEU A 184 18.04 0.64 14.82
CA LEU A 184 17.28 -0.60 14.60
C LEU A 184 17.27 -1.44 15.88
N PHE A 185 16.13 -2.01 16.22
CA PHE A 185 16.00 -2.84 17.42
C PHE A 185 15.52 -4.25 17.06
N SER A 186 16.24 -5.28 17.56
CA SER A 186 15.80 -6.68 17.45
C SER A 186 14.93 -7.06 18.64
N VAL A 187 13.67 -7.41 18.39
CA VAL A 187 12.69 -7.80 19.42
C VAL A 187 12.90 -9.22 19.95
N GLY A 188 13.87 -9.96 19.39
CA GLY A 188 14.22 -11.30 19.83
C GLY A 188 15.21 -11.96 18.89
N CYS A 189 15.76 -13.09 19.33
CA CYS A 189 16.80 -13.84 18.61
C CYS A 189 16.62 -15.34 18.82
N GLU A 190 16.33 -16.05 17.73
CA GLU A 190 16.35 -17.52 17.62
C GLU A 190 15.47 -18.31 18.62
N PHE A 191 14.38 -17.75 19.13
CA PHE A 191 13.47 -18.46 20.04
C PHE A 191 12.50 -19.38 19.27
N LYS A 192 13.04 -20.38 18.60
CA LYS A 192 12.34 -21.23 17.64
C LYS A 192 11.02 -21.80 18.16
N GLU A 193 11.00 -22.36 19.39
CA GLU A 193 9.79 -22.96 19.94
C GLU A 193 8.74 -21.92 20.33
N THR A 194 9.13 -20.71 20.77
CA THR A 194 8.19 -19.66 21.18
C THR A 194 7.55 -18.92 20.01
N THR A 195 8.19 -18.89 18.83
CA THR A 195 7.70 -18.14 17.66
C THR A 195 6.32 -18.59 17.14
N ARG A 196 5.87 -19.77 17.54
CA ARG A 196 4.55 -20.32 17.22
C ARG A 196 3.42 -19.63 17.96
N GLU A 197 3.73 -18.94 19.07
CA GLU A 197 2.76 -18.26 19.94
C GLU A 197 2.50 -16.83 19.42
N LYS A 198 1.79 -16.73 18.29
CA LYS A 198 1.55 -15.48 17.56
C LYS A 198 0.99 -14.36 18.45
N GLU A 199 -0.08 -14.61 19.18
CA GLU A 199 -0.76 -13.61 20.02
C GLU A 199 0.15 -13.05 21.12
N HIS A 200 1.02 -13.89 21.68
CA HIS A 200 2.01 -13.48 22.66
C HIS A 200 3.09 -12.60 22.03
N TRP A 201 3.60 -12.97 20.85
CA TRP A 201 4.59 -12.15 20.14
C TRP A 201 4.03 -10.82 19.68
N GLU A 202 2.79 -10.77 19.19
CA GLU A 202 2.12 -9.51 18.87
C GLU A 202 1.98 -8.60 20.10
N THR A 203 1.73 -9.18 21.27
CA THR A 203 1.71 -8.44 22.55
C THR A 203 3.09 -7.92 22.94
N VAL A 204 4.15 -8.73 22.82
CA VAL A 204 5.54 -8.32 23.06
C VAL A 204 5.92 -7.17 22.13
N ILE A 205 5.64 -7.30 20.84
CA ILE A 205 5.94 -6.29 19.82
C ILE A 205 5.18 -4.98 20.08
N SER A 206 3.90 -5.07 20.46
CA SER A 206 3.12 -3.89 20.85
C SER A 206 3.76 -3.15 22.04
N GLY A 207 4.23 -3.88 23.05
CA GLY A 207 4.95 -3.29 24.18
C GLY A 207 6.26 -2.61 23.79
N VAL A 208 7.00 -3.16 22.82
CA VAL A 208 8.20 -2.54 22.25
C VAL A 208 7.84 -1.26 21.50
N ARG A 209 6.81 -1.28 20.64
CA ARG A 209 6.36 -0.12 19.86
C ARG A 209 5.88 1.06 20.73
N GLU A 210 5.39 0.79 21.95
CA GLU A 210 5.04 1.85 22.91
C GLU A 210 6.27 2.59 23.48
N ARG A 211 7.48 2.02 23.37
CA ARG A 211 8.71 2.49 24.00
C ARG A 211 9.82 2.88 23.02
N TYR A 212 9.77 2.32 21.81
CA TYR A 212 10.78 2.55 20.78
C TYR A 212 10.08 2.93 19.47
N SER A 213 10.43 4.10 18.95
CA SER A 213 9.81 4.71 17.76
C SER A 213 10.47 4.29 16.44
N GLY A 214 11.68 3.75 16.50
CA GLY A 214 12.45 3.32 15.34
C GLY A 214 11.97 1.98 14.73
N PRO A 215 12.59 1.56 13.62
CA PRO A 215 12.29 0.29 12.98
C PRO A 215 12.72 -0.90 13.85
N ILE A 216 11.95 -1.99 13.76
CA ILE A 216 12.21 -3.23 14.51
C ILE A 216 12.32 -4.44 13.58
N THR A 217 13.07 -5.44 14.03
CA THR A 217 13.20 -6.76 13.41
C THR A 217 13.15 -7.86 14.47
N TYR A 218 13.02 -9.09 14.01
CA TYR A 218 13.25 -10.29 14.81
C TYR A 218 14.30 -11.13 14.10
N ALA A 219 15.31 -11.62 14.83
CA ALA A 219 16.37 -12.45 14.31
C ALA A 219 15.95 -13.93 14.37
N ALA A 220 15.40 -14.44 13.28
CA ALA A 220 14.90 -15.82 13.20
C ALA A 220 16.01 -16.82 12.87
N ASP A 221 15.97 -17.99 13.48
CA ASP A 221 16.78 -19.13 13.04
C ASP A 221 16.45 -19.52 11.60
N TRP A 222 17.48 -19.80 10.79
CA TRP A 222 17.35 -20.12 9.36
C TRP A 222 16.46 -21.34 9.07
N THR A 223 16.19 -22.19 10.06
CA THR A 223 15.35 -23.39 9.90
C THR A 223 13.85 -23.14 10.10
N ASN A 224 13.43 -21.97 10.62
CA ASN A 224 12.03 -21.72 10.94
C ASN A 224 11.50 -20.32 10.57
N PHE A 225 12.30 -19.46 9.94
CA PHE A 225 11.84 -18.11 9.57
C PHE A 225 10.58 -18.11 8.70
N GLN A 226 10.39 -19.14 7.87
CA GLN A 226 9.20 -19.30 7.00
C GLN A 226 7.93 -19.68 7.77
N ASP A 227 8.08 -20.24 8.98
CA ASP A 227 6.95 -20.70 9.81
C ASP A 227 6.38 -19.58 10.71
N ILE A 228 7.04 -18.43 10.76
CA ILE A 228 6.63 -17.29 11.59
C ILE A 228 5.47 -16.55 10.91
N GLU A 229 4.32 -16.47 11.59
CA GLU A 229 3.08 -15.91 11.05
C GLU A 229 2.86 -14.41 11.36
N TRP A 230 3.76 -13.77 12.11
CA TRP A 230 3.63 -12.39 12.59
C TRP A 230 4.67 -11.42 12.02
N TRP A 231 5.25 -11.72 10.86
CA TRP A 231 6.18 -10.84 10.17
C TRP A 231 5.59 -9.46 9.84
N ASP A 232 4.27 -9.36 9.70
CA ASP A 232 3.60 -8.09 9.47
C ASP A 232 3.76 -7.08 10.62
N SER A 233 4.04 -7.57 11.83
CA SER A 233 4.21 -6.75 13.04
C SER A 233 5.57 -6.07 13.15
N VAL A 234 6.57 -6.50 12.36
CA VAL A 234 7.93 -5.92 12.33
C VAL A 234 8.22 -5.26 10.97
N ASP A 235 9.30 -4.47 10.89
CA ASP A 235 9.64 -3.71 9.68
C ASP A 235 10.53 -4.50 8.71
N TYR A 236 11.37 -5.38 9.24
CA TYR A 236 12.24 -6.26 8.47
C TYR A 236 12.04 -7.72 8.88
N VAL A 237 12.13 -8.62 7.91
CA VAL A 237 12.39 -10.03 8.18
C VAL A 237 13.88 -10.17 8.49
N GLY A 238 14.21 -10.55 9.72
CA GLY A 238 15.58 -10.85 10.13
C GLY A 238 15.85 -12.35 10.11
N ILE A 239 16.95 -12.77 9.53
CA ILE A 239 17.35 -14.18 9.48
C ILE A 239 18.78 -14.31 9.99
N ASP A 240 18.99 -15.20 10.97
CA ASP A 240 20.33 -15.68 11.35
C ASP A 240 20.70 -16.81 10.38
N ALA A 241 21.41 -16.42 9.30
CA ALA A 241 21.51 -17.14 8.04
C ALA A 241 22.68 -18.15 8.01
N TYR A 242 22.64 -19.12 8.91
CA TYR A 242 23.63 -20.20 8.95
C TYR A 242 23.28 -21.40 8.06
N PHE A 243 22.90 -21.12 6.81
CA PHE A 243 22.53 -22.15 5.83
C PHE A 243 23.71 -23.03 5.45
N PRO A 244 23.60 -24.38 5.59
CA PRO A 244 24.63 -25.29 5.08
C PRO A 244 24.76 -25.18 3.56
N LEU A 245 25.99 -24.95 3.07
CA LEU A 245 26.21 -24.77 1.61
C LEU A 245 26.53 -26.08 0.91
N VAL A 246 27.11 -27.04 1.61
CA VAL A 246 27.39 -28.38 1.08
C VAL A 246 27.10 -29.45 2.12
N LEU A 247 26.99 -30.69 1.69
CA LEU A 247 26.83 -31.85 2.55
C LEU A 247 27.98 -32.81 2.31
N PHE A 248 28.69 -33.20 3.39
CA PHE A 248 29.76 -34.24 3.37
C PHE A 248 30.90 -33.94 2.38
N LYS A 249 31.28 -32.66 2.20
CA LYS A 249 32.37 -32.26 1.32
C LYS A 249 33.24 -31.19 1.98
N TYR A 250 34.54 -31.49 2.14
CA TYR A 250 35.51 -30.60 2.80
C TYR A 250 36.12 -29.55 1.85
N ASP A 251 36.28 -29.85 0.57
CA ASP A 251 36.86 -28.94 -0.43
C ASP A 251 35.81 -28.57 -1.50
N PRO A 252 34.78 -27.75 -1.18
CA PRO A 252 33.86 -27.28 -2.19
C PRO A 252 34.52 -26.25 -3.12
N SER A 253 34.20 -26.28 -4.39
CA SER A 253 34.60 -25.20 -5.28
C SER A 253 33.79 -23.94 -5.02
N PHE A 254 34.37 -22.78 -5.32
CA PHE A 254 33.69 -21.48 -5.21
C PHE A 254 32.33 -21.46 -5.97
N GLU A 255 32.29 -22.00 -7.18
CA GLU A 255 31.05 -22.06 -7.98
C GLU A 255 29.96 -22.93 -7.31
N GLU A 256 30.34 -24.01 -6.61
CA GLU A 256 29.35 -24.79 -5.84
C GLU A 256 28.78 -23.98 -4.71
N LEU A 257 29.60 -23.28 -3.92
CA LEU A 257 29.16 -22.42 -2.82
C LEU A 257 28.22 -21.29 -3.32
N LYS A 258 28.61 -20.62 -4.40
CA LYS A 258 27.83 -19.57 -5.03
C LYS A 258 26.49 -20.08 -5.56
N ASN A 259 26.46 -21.23 -6.23
CA ASN A 259 25.22 -21.79 -6.77
C ASN A 259 24.24 -22.15 -5.64
N VAL A 260 24.73 -22.67 -4.52
CA VAL A 260 23.87 -22.98 -3.37
C VAL A 260 23.31 -21.70 -2.75
N TRP A 261 24.12 -20.67 -2.57
CA TRP A 261 23.64 -19.36 -2.13
C TRP A 261 22.61 -18.76 -3.08
N THR A 262 22.82 -18.90 -4.39
CA THR A 262 21.84 -18.44 -5.38
C THR A 262 20.50 -19.17 -5.23
N ASN A 263 20.53 -20.50 -4.98
CA ASN A 263 19.30 -21.28 -4.76
C ASN A 263 18.56 -20.82 -3.49
N TYR A 264 19.27 -20.61 -2.36
CA TYR A 264 18.66 -20.08 -1.15
C TYR A 264 18.07 -18.67 -1.38
N ALA A 265 18.77 -17.82 -2.11
CA ALA A 265 18.27 -16.50 -2.45
C ALA A 265 16.98 -16.57 -3.29
N ASP A 266 16.89 -17.51 -4.26
CA ASP A 266 15.70 -17.74 -5.07
C ASP A 266 14.54 -18.33 -4.24
N GLU A 267 14.83 -19.21 -3.27
CA GLU A 267 13.83 -19.77 -2.35
C GLU A 267 13.25 -18.69 -1.41
N ILE A 268 14.09 -17.81 -0.87
CA ILE A 268 13.68 -16.68 -0.03
C ILE A 268 12.82 -15.70 -0.87
N ASP A 269 13.25 -15.37 -2.08
CA ASP A 269 12.50 -14.48 -3.00
C ASP A 269 11.11 -15.03 -3.31
N ALA A 270 11.01 -16.32 -3.62
CA ALA A 270 9.73 -16.98 -3.86
C ALA A 270 8.81 -16.93 -2.62
N TRP A 271 9.35 -17.18 -1.43
CA TRP A 271 8.60 -17.11 -0.17
C TRP A 271 8.14 -15.69 0.16
N LEU A 272 8.94 -14.67 -0.13
CA LEU A 272 8.62 -13.26 0.13
C LEU A 272 7.38 -12.78 -0.60
N SER A 273 6.96 -13.44 -1.67
CA SER A 273 5.68 -13.16 -2.31
C SER A 273 4.47 -13.27 -1.36
N THR A 274 4.64 -13.99 -0.23
CA THR A 274 3.61 -14.18 0.80
C THR A 274 3.73 -13.19 1.96
N VAL A 275 4.89 -12.53 2.16
CA VAL A 275 5.18 -11.67 3.33
C VAL A 275 5.38 -10.20 2.93
N ASN A 276 5.92 -9.94 1.75
CA ASN A 276 6.16 -8.60 1.19
C ASN A 276 6.88 -7.64 2.15
N LYS A 277 8.01 -8.10 2.73
CA LYS A 277 8.85 -7.31 3.65
C LYS A 277 10.32 -7.35 3.20
N PRO A 278 11.11 -6.29 3.44
CA PRO A 278 12.55 -6.32 3.23
C PRO A 278 13.22 -7.33 4.17
N VAL A 279 14.26 -8.00 3.68
CA VAL A 279 15.04 -8.99 4.44
C VAL A 279 16.40 -8.44 4.79
N ILE A 280 16.82 -8.65 6.04
CA ILE A 280 18.20 -8.48 6.48
C ILE A 280 18.71 -9.80 7.08
N PHE A 281 19.97 -10.14 6.85
CA PHE A 281 20.60 -11.22 7.62
C PHE A 281 21.16 -10.63 8.91
N THR A 282 20.41 -10.83 9.98
CA THR A 282 20.75 -10.36 11.34
C THR A 282 21.97 -11.07 11.90
N GLU A 283 22.28 -12.25 11.38
CA GLU A 283 23.57 -12.93 11.45
C GLU A 283 23.85 -13.68 10.16
N ILE A 284 25.10 -13.75 9.78
CA ILE A 284 25.65 -14.65 8.78
C ILE A 284 27.14 -14.84 9.10
N GLY A 285 27.64 -16.05 9.03
CA GLY A 285 29.07 -16.23 9.35
C GLY A 285 29.57 -17.63 9.06
N TYR A 286 30.87 -17.72 8.88
CA TYR A 286 31.61 -18.94 8.64
C TYR A 286 32.90 -18.89 9.44
N ARG A 287 33.26 -20.00 10.09
CA ARG A 287 34.57 -20.13 10.72
C ARG A 287 35.66 -20.24 9.65
N SER A 288 36.87 -19.83 9.98
CA SER A 288 38.02 -20.10 9.14
C SER A 288 38.57 -21.52 9.41
N GLY A 289 37.70 -22.50 9.33
CA GLY A 289 37.98 -23.90 9.58
C GLY A 289 37.49 -24.80 8.43
N ASP A 290 38.29 -25.85 8.16
CA ASP A 290 37.99 -26.85 7.13
C ASP A 290 36.61 -27.49 7.37
N GLY A 291 35.73 -27.43 6.35
CA GLY A 291 34.34 -27.87 6.41
C GLY A 291 33.35 -26.88 7.02
N THR A 292 33.70 -25.61 7.16
CA THR A 292 32.80 -24.57 7.70
C THR A 292 31.52 -24.44 6.87
N SER A 293 31.59 -24.64 5.57
CA SER A 293 30.44 -24.59 4.65
C SER A 293 29.40 -25.69 4.87
N MET A 294 29.77 -26.79 5.56
CA MET A 294 28.83 -27.86 5.91
C MET A 294 27.97 -27.55 7.14
N ALA A 295 28.52 -26.79 8.07
CA ALA A 295 27.87 -26.46 9.35
C ALA A 295 28.32 -25.08 9.83
N PRO A 296 27.81 -24.01 9.22
CA PRO A 296 28.25 -22.64 9.50
C PRO A 296 28.08 -22.22 10.96
N SER A 297 27.03 -22.69 11.63
CA SER A 297 26.74 -22.40 13.05
C SER A 297 27.63 -23.18 14.04
N ASN A 298 28.46 -24.10 13.57
CA ASN A 298 29.28 -24.92 14.44
C ASN A 298 30.42 -24.11 15.07
N TYR A 299 30.27 -23.76 16.34
CA TYR A 299 31.30 -23.03 17.13
C TYR A 299 32.05 -23.93 18.14
N TRP A 300 31.66 -25.19 18.27
CA TRP A 300 32.10 -26.10 19.36
C TRP A 300 33.10 -27.19 18.95
N SER A 301 33.20 -27.50 17.66
CA SER A 301 34.14 -28.52 17.21
C SER A 301 35.54 -27.97 16.93
N ASP A 302 36.56 -28.81 17.12
CA ASP A 302 37.89 -28.50 16.63
C ASP A 302 37.95 -28.65 15.12
N MET A 303 38.45 -27.61 14.44
CA MET A 303 38.66 -27.58 13.00
C MET A 303 40.06 -27.16 12.67
N SER A 304 40.68 -27.75 11.66
CA SER A 304 41.93 -27.24 11.09
C SER A 304 41.65 -25.90 10.41
N VAL A 305 42.62 -24.99 10.45
CA VAL A 305 42.42 -23.66 9.82
C VAL A 305 42.30 -23.79 8.30
N ASP A 306 41.24 -23.25 7.73
CA ASP A 306 41.05 -23.01 6.30
C ASP A 306 40.49 -21.58 6.06
N LEU A 307 41.43 -20.67 5.82
CA LEU A 307 41.08 -19.26 5.53
C LEU A 307 40.46 -19.07 4.15
N GLN A 308 40.74 -20.01 3.22
CA GLN A 308 40.25 -19.93 1.86
C GLN A 308 38.76 -20.29 1.80
N GLU A 309 38.36 -21.36 2.51
CA GLU A 309 36.95 -21.75 2.57
C GLU A 309 36.09 -20.64 3.21
N GLN A 310 36.55 -20.04 4.33
CA GLN A 310 35.86 -18.88 4.93
C GLN A 310 35.70 -17.75 3.92
N ARG A 311 36.80 -17.33 3.26
CA ARG A 311 36.80 -16.28 2.25
C ARG A 311 35.81 -16.55 1.11
N ASP A 312 35.83 -17.79 0.60
CA ASP A 312 35.01 -18.18 -0.53
C ASP A 312 33.50 -18.24 -0.17
N CYS A 313 33.18 -18.62 1.07
CA CYS A 313 31.80 -18.54 1.60
C CYS A 313 31.31 -17.09 1.69
N TYR A 314 32.14 -16.16 2.15
CA TYR A 314 31.83 -14.72 2.19
C TYR A 314 31.57 -14.15 0.78
N GLU A 315 32.51 -14.41 -0.13
CA GLU A 315 32.40 -13.95 -1.52
C GLU A 315 31.16 -14.53 -2.23
N ALA A 316 30.86 -15.81 -1.99
CA ALA A 316 29.70 -16.49 -2.58
C ALA A 316 28.37 -15.85 -2.10
N ALA A 317 28.25 -15.54 -0.81
CA ALA A 317 27.09 -14.86 -0.25
C ALA A 317 26.91 -13.47 -0.82
N PHE A 318 27.98 -12.67 -0.90
CA PHE A 318 27.92 -11.34 -1.52
C PHE A 318 27.47 -11.41 -2.97
N GLN A 319 28.06 -12.30 -3.78
CA GLN A 319 27.69 -12.41 -5.21
C GLN A 319 26.25 -12.85 -5.44
N ALA A 320 25.69 -13.68 -4.54
CA ALA A 320 24.32 -14.16 -4.68
C ALA A 320 23.27 -13.15 -4.23
N LEU A 321 23.58 -12.31 -3.23
CA LEU A 321 22.60 -11.51 -2.48
C LEU A 321 22.71 -10.00 -2.73
N TRP A 322 23.92 -9.48 -3.02
CA TRP A 322 24.20 -8.04 -3.07
C TRP A 322 23.20 -7.23 -3.90
N ASN A 323 22.79 -7.76 -5.04
CA ASN A 323 21.91 -7.08 -5.98
C ASN A 323 20.44 -7.53 -5.91
N ARG A 324 20.07 -8.37 -4.93
CA ARG A 324 18.66 -8.75 -4.74
C ARG A 324 17.88 -7.56 -4.19
N SER A 325 16.82 -7.15 -4.87
CA SER A 325 16.03 -5.97 -4.51
C SER A 325 15.36 -6.08 -3.13
N TRP A 326 14.97 -7.28 -2.74
CA TRP A 326 14.36 -7.58 -1.44
C TRP A 326 15.36 -7.67 -0.29
N PHE A 327 16.67 -7.79 -0.60
CA PHE A 327 17.72 -7.98 0.40
C PHE A 327 18.33 -6.63 0.82
N HIS A 328 18.28 -6.31 2.11
CA HIS A 328 18.63 -5.01 2.66
C HIS A 328 19.78 -5.01 3.65
N GLY A 329 20.54 -6.09 3.78
CA GLY A 329 21.78 -6.01 4.53
C GLY A 329 22.28 -7.29 5.16
N PHE A 330 23.55 -7.24 5.52
CA PHE A 330 24.28 -8.27 6.22
C PHE A 330 24.72 -7.77 7.59
N TYR A 331 24.75 -8.65 8.59
CA TYR A 331 25.47 -8.50 9.83
C TYR A 331 26.36 -9.72 10.02
N TRP A 332 27.60 -9.60 9.56
CA TRP A 332 28.53 -10.71 9.58
C TRP A 332 28.95 -11.08 11.01
N TRP A 333 28.74 -12.30 11.41
CA TRP A 333 29.11 -12.86 12.68
C TRP A 333 30.56 -13.30 12.66
N THR A 334 31.48 -12.71 13.48
CA THR A 334 31.29 -11.59 14.37
C THR A 334 32.58 -10.77 14.44
N TRP A 335 32.50 -9.47 14.58
CA TRP A 335 33.64 -8.62 14.91
C TRP A 335 33.82 -8.59 16.43
N ILE A 336 35.06 -8.80 16.92
CA ILE A 336 35.38 -8.95 18.35
C ILE A 336 35.95 -7.64 18.90
N HIS A 337 35.58 -7.31 20.15
CA HIS A 337 36.02 -6.10 20.85
C HIS A 337 37.56 -6.02 21.08
N ASP A 338 38.29 -7.12 20.97
CA ASP A 338 39.75 -7.17 21.02
C ASP A 338 40.32 -7.08 19.58
N PRO A 339 41.01 -5.98 19.22
CA PRO A 339 41.54 -5.80 17.87
C PRO A 339 42.66 -6.77 17.49
N THR A 340 43.23 -7.49 18.45
CA THR A 340 44.30 -8.48 18.23
C THR A 340 43.78 -9.87 17.85
N LYS A 341 42.45 -10.08 17.91
CA LYS A 341 41.82 -11.35 17.57
C LYS A 341 41.80 -11.62 16.06
N GLY A 342 41.52 -12.85 15.72
CA GLY A 342 41.57 -13.31 14.34
C GLY A 342 43.01 -13.65 13.90
N GLY A 343 43.28 -13.38 12.61
CA GLY A 343 44.58 -13.69 11.99
C GLY A 343 44.67 -15.10 11.46
N ILE A 344 45.84 -15.42 10.87
CA ILE A 344 46.01 -16.59 10.01
C ILE A 344 45.98 -17.95 10.75
N ASN A 345 46.04 -17.95 12.07
CA ASN A 345 46.02 -19.17 12.90
C ASN A 345 44.74 -19.34 13.71
N ASP A 346 43.78 -18.43 13.55
CA ASP A 346 42.53 -18.46 14.30
C ASP A 346 41.45 -19.18 13.48
N PRO A 347 40.87 -20.31 13.94
CA PRO A 347 39.83 -21.06 13.24
C PRO A 347 38.42 -20.52 13.48
N ASN A 348 38.23 -19.40 14.18
CA ASN A 348 36.94 -18.89 14.60
C ASN A 348 36.25 -18.02 13.53
N HIS A 349 35.01 -17.59 13.80
CA HIS A 349 34.16 -16.85 12.87
C HIS A 349 34.71 -15.48 12.50
N THR A 350 35.38 -14.79 13.42
CA THR A 350 35.81 -13.41 13.15
C THR A 350 36.60 -13.29 11.83
N PRO A 351 36.22 -12.33 10.96
CA PRO A 351 36.99 -12.02 9.76
C PRO A 351 38.22 -11.17 10.04
N GLN A 352 38.37 -10.63 11.27
CA GLN A 352 39.48 -9.74 11.66
C GLN A 352 40.85 -10.34 11.32
N ASN A 353 41.66 -9.54 10.63
CA ASN A 353 43.02 -9.91 10.25
C ASN A 353 43.13 -11.20 9.38
N LYS A 354 42.06 -11.50 8.60
CA LYS A 354 41.92 -12.65 7.70
C LYS A 354 41.50 -12.22 6.29
N PRO A 355 41.69 -13.05 5.25
CA PRO A 355 41.27 -12.73 3.89
C PRO A 355 39.75 -12.41 3.73
N ALA A 356 38.90 -12.92 4.61
CA ALA A 356 37.48 -12.59 4.64
C ALA A 356 37.20 -11.10 4.96
N GLN A 357 38.09 -10.44 5.73
CA GLN A 357 38.01 -9.00 5.97
C GLN A 357 38.20 -8.21 4.67
N ASP A 358 39.12 -8.63 3.80
CA ASP A 358 39.37 -7.97 2.51
C ASP A 358 38.10 -8.08 1.60
N VAL A 359 37.40 -9.22 1.66
CA VAL A 359 36.15 -9.43 0.94
C VAL A 359 35.08 -8.43 1.42
N ILE A 360 34.88 -8.31 2.73
CA ILE A 360 33.97 -7.33 3.32
C ILE A 360 34.33 -5.91 2.85
N THR A 361 35.61 -5.54 3.01
CA THR A 361 36.13 -4.21 2.66
C THR A 361 35.85 -3.87 1.19
N TYR A 362 36.06 -4.84 0.30
CA TYR A 362 35.79 -4.67 -1.13
C TYR A 362 34.30 -4.47 -1.40
N TRP A 363 33.44 -5.39 -0.95
CA TRP A 363 32.01 -5.31 -1.24
C TRP A 363 31.36 -4.08 -0.60
N TYR A 364 31.76 -3.72 0.63
CA TYR A 364 31.22 -2.54 1.30
C TYR A 364 31.74 -1.21 0.73
N SER A 365 32.81 -1.23 -0.08
CA SER A 365 33.23 -0.06 -0.86
C SER A 365 32.36 0.19 -2.09
N LEU A 366 31.55 -0.79 -2.50
CA LEU A 366 30.70 -0.69 -3.68
C LEU A 366 29.35 -0.04 -3.35
N ASP A 367 28.81 0.70 -4.31
CA ASP A 367 27.44 1.17 -4.27
C ASP A 367 26.50 0.14 -4.91
N ARG A 368 25.34 -0.07 -4.29
CA ARG A 368 24.29 -0.90 -4.88
C ARG A 368 23.61 -0.14 -6.02
N GLN A 369 23.63 -0.73 -7.21
CA GLN A 369 22.96 -0.19 -8.36
C GLN A 369 21.50 -0.69 -8.43
N VAL A 370 20.69 -0.31 -7.47
CA VAL A 370 19.26 -0.66 -7.40
C VAL A 370 18.42 0.59 -7.66
N ALA A 371 17.48 0.49 -8.62
CA ALA A 371 16.53 1.55 -8.88
C ALA A 371 15.35 1.48 -7.86
N VAL A 372 14.90 2.62 -7.36
CA VAL A 372 13.81 2.70 -6.40
C VAL A 372 12.66 3.53 -6.99
N ILE A 373 11.46 2.96 -7.03
CA ILE A 373 10.23 3.72 -7.26
C ILE A 373 9.80 4.26 -5.90
N ASP A 374 10.02 5.54 -5.67
CA ASP A 374 9.87 6.15 -4.34
C ASP A 374 8.71 7.15 -4.23
N GLN A 375 8.15 7.58 -5.35
CA GLN A 375 7.01 8.49 -5.37
C GLN A 375 6.04 8.14 -6.48
N THR A 376 4.75 8.38 -6.21
CA THR A 376 3.67 8.31 -7.20
C THR A 376 2.87 9.61 -7.18
N PHE A 377 2.30 9.96 -8.32
CA PHE A 377 1.40 11.10 -8.44
C PHE A 377 0.18 10.72 -9.29
N ILE A 378 -1.00 11.11 -8.83
CA ILE A 378 -2.27 11.14 -9.58
C ILE A 378 -2.95 12.48 -9.33
N ASN A 379 -3.63 13.05 -10.32
CA ASN A 379 -4.31 14.34 -10.11
C ASN A 379 -5.65 14.22 -9.37
N ALA A 380 -6.27 13.05 -9.34
CA ALA A 380 -7.47 12.81 -8.54
C ALA A 380 -7.64 11.31 -8.24
N GLU A 381 -8.11 10.96 -7.06
CA GLU A 381 -8.49 9.58 -6.71
C GLU A 381 -9.82 9.16 -7.37
N LYS A 382 -10.62 10.16 -7.76
CA LYS A 382 -11.90 9.96 -8.40
C LYS A 382 -12.16 11.04 -9.45
N CYS A 383 -12.69 10.64 -10.61
CA CYS A 383 -13.00 11.55 -11.71
C CYS A 383 -14.18 11.06 -12.53
N SER A 384 -14.58 11.88 -13.47
CA SER A 384 -15.66 11.60 -14.42
C SER A 384 -15.22 10.60 -15.51
N VAL A 385 -16.13 9.74 -15.99
CA VAL A 385 -15.90 8.98 -17.22
C VAL A 385 -15.54 9.93 -18.36
N ASN A 386 -14.62 9.53 -19.23
CA ASN A 386 -14.03 10.34 -20.31
C ASN A 386 -13.16 11.52 -19.86
N GLU A 387 -12.94 11.73 -18.58
CA GLU A 387 -12.00 12.73 -18.09
C GLU A 387 -10.57 12.18 -18.13
N ALA A 388 -9.65 12.99 -18.66
CA ALA A 388 -8.25 12.62 -18.72
C ALA A 388 -7.58 12.82 -17.35
N GLN A 389 -6.88 11.79 -16.90
CA GLN A 389 -6.12 11.80 -15.65
C GLN A 389 -4.64 11.57 -15.94
N SER A 390 -3.78 12.17 -15.12
CA SER A 390 -2.33 11.95 -15.18
C SER A 390 -1.89 11.00 -14.08
N VAL A 391 -1.04 10.05 -14.46
CA VAL A 391 -0.36 9.14 -13.54
C VAL A 391 1.13 9.31 -13.73
N ALA A 392 1.88 9.41 -12.65
CA ALA A 392 3.32 9.54 -12.71
C ALA A 392 4.02 8.72 -11.61
N PHE A 393 5.25 8.29 -11.91
CA PHE A 393 6.13 7.60 -10.98
C PHE A 393 7.51 8.22 -11.04
N HIS A 394 8.18 8.30 -9.88
CA HIS A 394 9.57 8.75 -9.76
C HIS A 394 10.50 7.57 -9.54
N VAL A 395 11.68 7.61 -10.16
CA VAL A 395 12.71 6.58 -10.08
C VAL A 395 14.03 7.24 -9.70
N ARG A 396 14.65 6.76 -8.62
CA ARG A 396 15.97 7.22 -8.18
C ARG A 396 16.89 6.03 -7.88
N TRP A 397 18.18 6.30 -7.75
CA TRP A 397 19.13 5.31 -7.23
C TRP A 397 19.00 5.14 -5.73
N GLU A 398 19.11 3.89 -5.24
CA GLU A 398 19.06 3.57 -3.82
C GLU A 398 20.23 4.20 -3.05
N HIS A 399 21.44 4.12 -3.59
CA HIS A 399 22.69 4.42 -2.89
C HIS A 399 22.92 5.92 -2.64
N ASP A 400 22.50 6.81 -3.53
CA ASP A 400 22.76 8.26 -3.40
C ASP A 400 21.50 9.13 -3.54
N GLY A 401 20.36 8.51 -3.84
CA GLY A 401 19.09 9.21 -4.04
C GLY A 401 19.01 10.04 -5.32
N SER A 402 20.02 9.99 -6.22
CA SER A 402 19.97 10.70 -7.49
C SER A 402 18.96 10.09 -8.44
N ASP A 403 18.43 10.94 -9.36
CA ASP A 403 17.42 10.55 -10.34
C ASP A 403 17.95 9.52 -11.33
N VAL A 404 17.19 8.48 -11.63
CA VAL A 404 17.51 7.50 -12.68
C VAL A 404 16.97 8.02 -14.02
N VAL A 405 17.87 8.43 -14.89
CA VAL A 405 17.57 8.99 -16.22
C VAL A 405 17.57 7.89 -17.27
N ASP A 406 16.67 7.98 -18.27
CA ASP A 406 16.55 7.01 -19.37
C ASP A 406 16.22 5.55 -18.95
N ALA A 407 15.76 5.32 -17.72
CA ALA A 407 15.25 4.03 -17.29
C ALA A 407 13.94 3.67 -18.03
N ARG A 408 13.82 2.42 -18.43
CA ARG A 408 12.60 1.84 -19.00
C ARG A 408 11.74 1.28 -17.88
N VAL A 409 10.66 1.97 -17.57
CA VAL A 409 9.70 1.56 -16.52
C VAL A 409 8.48 0.94 -17.19
N TYR A 410 8.12 -0.25 -16.80
CA TYR A 410 6.94 -0.94 -17.28
C TYR A 410 5.82 -0.82 -16.27
N VAL A 411 4.74 -0.12 -16.64
CA VAL A 411 3.56 0.03 -15.80
C VAL A 411 2.41 -0.74 -16.45
N ASN A 412 1.87 -1.73 -15.74
CA ASN A 412 0.88 -2.68 -16.28
C ASN A 412 1.32 -3.27 -17.64
N GLY A 413 2.62 -3.56 -17.78
CA GLY A 413 3.25 -4.07 -19.00
C GLY A 413 3.48 -3.04 -20.12
N THR A 414 3.06 -1.78 -19.94
CA THR A 414 3.33 -0.69 -20.90
C THR A 414 4.64 0.01 -20.55
N LYS A 415 5.51 0.16 -21.56
CA LYS A 415 6.83 0.78 -21.41
C LYS A 415 6.75 2.30 -21.40
N HIS A 416 7.39 2.92 -20.41
CA HIS A 416 7.69 4.35 -20.32
C HIS A 416 9.18 4.55 -20.14
N VAL A 417 9.67 5.80 -20.27
CA VAL A 417 11.09 6.13 -20.08
C VAL A 417 11.19 7.34 -19.16
N THR A 418 12.05 7.25 -18.14
CA THR A 418 12.26 8.34 -17.19
C THR A 418 12.93 9.54 -17.88
N ASN A 419 12.48 10.72 -17.49
CA ASN A 419 13.06 11.98 -17.93
C ASN A 419 14.33 12.34 -17.11
N ARG A 420 14.85 13.57 -17.29
CA ARG A 420 16.07 14.06 -16.61
C ARG A 420 15.92 14.23 -15.09
N THR A 421 14.71 14.21 -14.58
CA THR A 421 14.38 14.29 -13.15
C THR A 421 13.76 12.98 -12.66
N GLY A 422 14.12 11.86 -13.24
CA GLY A 422 13.69 10.53 -12.81
C GLY A 422 12.21 10.19 -13.01
N TRP A 423 11.38 11.11 -13.53
CA TRP A 423 9.94 10.90 -13.66
C TRP A 423 9.54 10.25 -14.98
N ILE A 424 8.58 9.32 -14.89
CA ILE A 424 7.68 8.97 -15.99
C ILE A 424 6.31 9.58 -15.72
N SER A 425 5.62 10.03 -16.76
CA SER A 425 4.22 10.44 -16.66
C SER A 425 3.46 10.08 -17.93
N PHE A 426 2.19 9.76 -17.79
CA PHE A 426 1.30 9.45 -18.90
C PHE A 426 -0.13 9.82 -18.56
N SER A 427 -0.91 10.12 -19.60
CA SER A 427 -2.32 10.44 -19.47
C SER A 427 -3.18 9.21 -19.79
N VAL A 428 -4.25 9.02 -19.03
CA VAL A 428 -5.21 7.93 -19.20
C VAL A 428 -6.63 8.47 -19.19
N THR A 429 -7.50 7.84 -19.98
CA THR A 429 -8.92 8.19 -20.08
C THR A 429 -9.72 6.91 -20.25
N TYR A 430 -10.82 6.77 -19.49
CA TYR A 430 -11.72 5.63 -19.63
C TYR A 430 -13.17 6.10 -19.80
N ASP A 431 -13.89 5.43 -20.70
CA ASP A 431 -15.31 5.65 -21.02
C ASP A 431 -16.26 4.81 -20.14
N SER A 432 -15.71 3.92 -19.33
CA SER A 432 -16.45 2.98 -18.48
C SER A 432 -16.19 3.24 -16.99
N VAL A 433 -17.26 3.10 -16.21
CA VAL A 433 -17.23 3.17 -14.75
C VAL A 433 -16.36 2.05 -14.18
N GLY A 434 -15.52 2.35 -13.21
CA GLY A 434 -14.70 1.38 -12.49
C GLY A 434 -13.39 1.94 -11.97
N GLU A 435 -12.80 1.22 -11.05
CA GLU A 435 -11.48 1.49 -10.51
C GLU A 435 -10.40 0.94 -11.43
N ARG A 436 -9.29 1.67 -11.54
CA ARG A 436 -8.10 1.27 -12.29
C ARG A 436 -6.87 1.58 -11.46
N SER A 437 -5.95 0.64 -11.38
CA SER A 437 -4.67 0.77 -10.67
C SER A 437 -3.49 0.59 -11.61
N TRP A 438 -2.36 1.19 -11.23
CA TRP A 438 -1.12 1.12 -12.01
C TRP A 438 -0.01 0.51 -11.16
N VAL A 439 0.45 -0.65 -11.60
CA VAL A 439 1.50 -1.43 -10.94
C VAL A 439 2.77 -1.35 -11.79
N VAL A 440 3.89 -0.98 -11.18
CA VAL A 440 5.20 -1.12 -11.81
C VAL A 440 5.55 -2.60 -11.86
N THR A 441 5.70 -3.13 -13.06
CA THR A 441 5.96 -4.56 -13.31
C THR A 441 7.41 -4.86 -13.67
N ASP A 442 8.19 -3.85 -14.08
CA ASP A 442 9.61 -3.98 -14.37
C ASP A 442 10.27 -2.60 -14.49
N VAL A 443 11.57 -2.53 -14.14
CA VAL A 443 12.42 -1.36 -14.35
C VAL A 443 13.76 -1.82 -14.94
N GLN A 444 14.12 -1.32 -16.10
CA GLN A 444 15.33 -1.68 -16.83
C GLN A 444 16.19 -0.45 -17.04
N HIS A 445 17.43 -0.50 -16.59
CA HIS A 445 18.48 0.47 -16.90
C HIS A 445 19.79 -0.29 -17.09
N PRO A 446 20.71 0.13 -18.00
CA PRO A 446 21.97 -0.58 -18.25
C PRO A 446 22.84 -0.78 -17.01
N GLU A 447 22.75 0.14 -16.05
CA GLU A 447 23.52 0.14 -14.81
C GLU A 447 22.75 -0.47 -13.63
N ALA A 448 21.41 -0.65 -13.74
CA ALA A 448 20.61 -1.22 -12.67
C ALA A 448 20.71 -2.75 -12.65
N SER A 449 20.98 -3.30 -11.48
CA SER A 449 20.97 -4.73 -11.21
C SER A 449 19.61 -5.25 -10.72
N GLY A 450 18.70 -4.34 -10.36
CA GLY A 450 17.34 -4.64 -9.91
C GLY A 450 16.55 -3.37 -9.61
N TYR A 451 15.33 -3.52 -9.11
CA TYR A 451 14.50 -2.40 -8.67
C TYR A 451 13.68 -2.76 -7.44
N ILE A 452 13.28 -1.73 -6.69
CA ILE A 452 12.40 -1.80 -5.51
C ILE A 452 11.23 -0.83 -5.73
N VAL A 453 10.03 -1.21 -5.30
CA VAL A 453 8.86 -0.32 -5.25
C VAL A 453 8.53 -0.07 -3.79
N THR A 454 8.71 1.18 -3.33
CA THR A 454 8.48 1.57 -1.93
C THR A 454 7.17 2.33 -1.72
N VAL A 455 6.39 2.52 -2.79
CA VAL A 455 5.12 3.24 -2.78
C VAL A 455 3.96 2.31 -3.12
N GLU A 456 2.79 2.60 -2.60
CA GLU A 456 1.58 1.90 -2.99
C GLU A 456 1.22 2.17 -4.46
N SER A 457 0.62 1.17 -5.10
CA SER A 457 0.13 1.32 -6.47
C SER A 457 -1.04 2.30 -6.50
N PRO A 458 -0.92 3.43 -7.23
CA PRO A 458 -1.99 4.42 -7.29
C PRO A 458 -3.20 3.87 -8.02
N SER A 459 -4.40 4.24 -7.56
CA SER A 459 -5.65 3.88 -8.22
C SER A 459 -6.55 5.10 -8.41
N ILE A 460 -7.37 5.09 -9.47
CA ILE A 460 -8.34 6.14 -9.78
C ILE A 460 -9.68 5.47 -10.10
N VAL A 461 -10.76 6.04 -9.57
CA VAL A 461 -12.12 5.62 -9.87
C VAL A 461 -12.73 6.54 -10.93
N TRP A 462 -13.02 6.00 -12.13
CA TRP A 462 -13.89 6.66 -13.11
C TRP A 462 -15.34 6.38 -12.77
N ASP A 463 -16.11 7.44 -12.56
CA ASP A 463 -17.50 7.33 -12.13
C ASP A 463 -18.39 8.29 -12.91
N LYS A 464 -19.69 8.11 -12.78
CA LYS A 464 -20.72 9.03 -13.28
C LYS A 464 -21.94 9.02 -12.37
N VAL A 465 -22.74 10.07 -12.51
CA VAL A 465 -24.03 10.15 -11.84
C VAL A 465 -25.03 9.25 -12.51
N VAL A 466 -25.85 8.55 -11.73
CA VAL A 466 -27.06 7.85 -12.20
C VAL A 466 -28.27 8.54 -11.60
N VAL A 467 -29.18 8.98 -12.49
CA VAL A 467 -30.39 9.70 -12.13
C VAL A 467 -31.59 8.78 -12.31
N ASN A 468 -32.33 8.52 -11.25
CA ASN A 468 -33.63 7.83 -11.30
C ASN A 468 -34.75 8.82 -11.01
N VAL A 469 -35.65 8.99 -11.96
CA VAL A 469 -36.75 9.98 -11.88
C VAL A 469 -38.09 9.27 -11.69
N GLN A 470 -38.81 9.67 -10.66
CA GLN A 470 -40.20 9.29 -10.42
C GLN A 470 -41.09 10.50 -10.61
N VAL A 471 -42.12 10.35 -11.44
CA VAL A 471 -43.09 11.41 -11.74
C VAL A 471 -44.45 10.98 -11.23
N ASP A 472 -44.99 11.71 -10.26
CA ASP A 472 -46.36 11.51 -9.76
C ASP A 472 -47.27 12.65 -10.20
N SER A 473 -48.28 12.32 -10.98
CA SER A 473 -49.30 13.24 -11.53
C SER A 473 -50.72 12.89 -11.05
N SER A 474 -50.84 12.48 -9.81
CA SER A 474 -52.11 12.06 -9.17
C SER A 474 -53.06 13.23 -8.86
N SER A 475 -52.59 14.49 -8.87
CA SER A 475 -53.37 15.68 -8.59
C SER A 475 -53.59 16.52 -9.85
N PHE A 476 -54.76 17.18 -9.97
CA PHE A 476 -55.06 18.05 -11.12
C PHE A 476 -54.12 19.27 -11.15
N GLY A 477 -53.46 19.47 -12.28
CA GLY A 477 -52.56 20.60 -12.50
C GLY A 477 -51.25 20.56 -11.72
N VAL A 478 -50.97 19.48 -10.97
CA VAL A 478 -49.78 19.34 -10.14
C VAL A 478 -49.05 18.05 -10.49
N THR A 479 -47.74 18.15 -10.66
CA THR A 479 -46.83 17.01 -10.87
C THR A 479 -45.71 17.08 -9.85
N ASN A 480 -45.58 16.06 -9.01
CA ASN A 480 -44.46 15.89 -8.13
C ASN A 480 -43.36 15.09 -8.85
N VAL A 481 -42.16 15.63 -8.89
CA VAL A 481 -40.99 14.98 -9.48
C VAL A 481 -39.99 14.70 -8.39
N ARG A 482 -39.70 13.41 -8.16
CA ARG A 482 -38.70 12.96 -7.23
C ARG A 482 -37.49 12.40 -8.02
N VAL A 483 -36.33 12.92 -7.74
CA VAL A 483 -35.07 12.56 -8.41
C VAL A 483 -34.13 11.90 -7.41
N LYS A 484 -33.78 10.64 -7.61
CA LYS A 484 -32.74 9.95 -6.83
C LYS A 484 -31.44 9.99 -7.61
N VAL A 485 -30.40 10.54 -6.98
CA VAL A 485 -29.06 10.72 -7.54
C VAL A 485 -28.09 9.79 -6.83
N THR A 486 -27.45 8.91 -7.59
CA THR A 486 -26.46 7.94 -7.06
C THR A 486 -25.22 7.90 -7.92
N GLN A 487 -24.13 7.41 -7.34
CA GLN A 487 -22.91 7.06 -8.07
C GLN A 487 -23.12 5.75 -8.85
N ALA A 488 -22.58 5.65 -10.06
CA ALA A 488 -22.67 4.42 -10.83
C ALA A 488 -21.73 3.31 -10.32
N TYR A 489 -20.59 3.70 -9.75
CA TYR A 489 -19.56 2.76 -9.28
C TYR A 489 -20.03 1.90 -8.10
N ASN A 490 -20.64 2.50 -7.09
CA ASN A 490 -20.98 1.83 -5.84
C ASN A 490 -22.43 2.03 -5.36
N ALA A 491 -23.27 2.69 -6.20
CA ALA A 491 -24.66 3.05 -5.90
C ALA A 491 -24.83 3.95 -4.64
N ALA A 492 -23.77 4.59 -4.17
CA ALA A 492 -23.84 5.52 -3.05
C ALA A 492 -24.69 6.75 -3.43
N SER A 493 -25.44 7.29 -2.48
CA SER A 493 -26.21 8.53 -2.66
C SER A 493 -25.27 9.72 -2.86
N VAL A 494 -25.58 10.57 -3.85
CA VAL A 494 -24.84 11.82 -4.10
C VAL A 494 -25.58 12.95 -3.40
N THR A 495 -25.08 13.36 -2.24
CA THR A 495 -25.62 14.46 -1.43
C THR A 495 -25.07 15.80 -1.90
N GLY A 496 -25.87 16.88 -1.72
CA GLY A 496 -25.45 18.24 -2.06
C GLY A 496 -25.29 18.49 -3.56
N ALA A 497 -25.81 17.60 -4.43
CA ALA A 497 -25.83 17.86 -5.85
C ALA A 497 -26.83 18.97 -6.17
N THR A 498 -26.49 19.83 -7.13
CA THR A 498 -27.41 20.85 -7.63
C THR A 498 -28.30 20.21 -8.69
N THR A 499 -29.55 19.91 -8.34
CA THR A 499 -30.50 19.24 -9.23
C THR A 499 -31.59 20.22 -9.67
N PHE A 500 -31.79 20.33 -10.99
CA PHE A 500 -32.83 21.12 -11.59
C PHE A 500 -33.84 20.24 -12.33
N VAL A 501 -35.09 20.59 -12.24
CA VAL A 501 -36.15 20.00 -13.07
C VAL A 501 -36.83 21.13 -13.88
N ASN A 502 -36.79 21.03 -15.20
CA ASN A 502 -37.25 22.05 -16.13
C ASN A 502 -36.65 23.44 -15.87
N GLY A 503 -35.43 23.51 -15.33
CA GLY A 503 -34.71 24.74 -14.99
C GLY A 503 -35.04 25.31 -13.61
N GLU A 504 -35.91 24.67 -12.84
CA GLU A 504 -36.19 25.04 -11.45
C GLU A 504 -35.41 24.16 -10.49
N LEU A 505 -34.80 24.77 -9.44
CA LEU A 505 -33.99 24.10 -8.44
C LEU A 505 -34.84 23.21 -7.54
N CYS A 506 -34.41 21.95 -7.38
CA CYS A 506 -35.04 20.99 -6.46
C CYS A 506 -34.49 21.12 -5.02
N GLU A 507 -35.31 20.78 -4.05
CA GLU A 507 -34.92 20.66 -2.65
C GLU A 507 -34.44 19.23 -2.36
N GLU A 508 -33.29 19.07 -1.66
CA GLU A 508 -32.86 17.78 -1.18
C GLU A 508 -33.64 17.43 0.09
N ILE A 509 -34.48 16.41 0.01
CA ILE A 509 -35.35 15.98 1.11
C ILE A 509 -34.78 14.81 1.93
N GLU A 510 -33.93 14.00 1.34
CA GLU A 510 -33.16 12.91 1.93
C GLU A 510 -31.81 12.83 1.22
N PRO A 511 -30.76 12.21 1.80
CA PRO A 511 -29.45 12.08 1.15
C PRO A 511 -29.52 11.55 -0.27
N GLY A 512 -29.22 12.41 -1.27
CA GLY A 512 -29.27 12.11 -2.70
C GLY A 512 -30.68 11.99 -3.27
N VAL A 513 -31.72 12.45 -2.57
CA VAL A 513 -33.12 12.49 -3.07
C VAL A 513 -33.62 13.92 -3.11
N TYR A 514 -33.95 14.37 -4.29
CA TYR A 514 -34.38 15.73 -4.60
C TYR A 514 -35.84 15.72 -5.04
N GLU A 515 -36.63 16.72 -4.62
CA GLU A 515 -38.04 16.81 -4.95
C GLU A 515 -38.44 18.22 -5.40
N ILE A 516 -39.39 18.29 -6.34
CA ILE A 516 -40.00 19.54 -6.76
C ILE A 516 -41.45 19.31 -7.20
N GLU A 517 -42.28 20.29 -6.95
CA GLU A 517 -43.67 20.35 -7.44
C GLU A 517 -43.77 21.26 -8.67
N ILE A 518 -44.23 20.72 -9.78
CA ILE A 518 -44.43 21.47 -11.02
C ILE A 518 -45.92 21.69 -11.24
N THR A 519 -46.36 22.96 -11.41
CA THR A 519 -47.72 23.29 -11.78
C THR A 519 -47.86 23.38 -13.29
N SER A 520 -48.67 22.50 -13.91
CA SER A 520 -48.93 22.50 -15.33
C SER A 520 -50.26 21.83 -15.64
N TRP A 521 -51.04 22.44 -16.53
CA TRP A 521 -52.31 21.91 -17.01
C TRP A 521 -52.18 21.10 -18.31
N SER A 522 -50.98 20.95 -18.85
CA SER A 522 -50.73 20.15 -20.05
C SER A 522 -51.05 18.67 -19.84
N PRO A 523 -51.72 17.98 -20.77
CA PRO A 523 -51.95 16.54 -20.70
C PRO A 523 -50.71 15.72 -20.93
N ILE A 524 -49.66 16.30 -21.53
CA ILE A 524 -48.33 15.71 -21.72
C ILE A 524 -47.35 16.70 -21.14
N GLN A 525 -46.55 16.22 -20.18
CA GLN A 525 -45.54 17.02 -19.53
C GLN A 525 -44.15 16.48 -19.87
N GLN A 526 -43.28 17.35 -20.38
CA GLN A 526 -41.88 17.04 -20.54
C GLN A 526 -41.17 17.35 -19.21
N VAL A 527 -40.42 16.37 -18.71
CA VAL A 527 -39.60 16.51 -17.52
C VAL A 527 -38.15 16.36 -17.94
N THR A 528 -37.39 17.44 -17.80
CA THR A 528 -35.94 17.46 -18.03
C THR A 528 -35.28 17.66 -16.69
N VAL A 529 -34.42 16.70 -16.29
CA VAL A 529 -33.64 16.75 -15.08
C VAL A 529 -32.19 17.02 -15.46
N GLN A 530 -31.58 18.01 -14.83
CA GLN A 530 -30.17 18.29 -14.92
C GLN A 530 -29.59 18.21 -13.51
N THR A 531 -28.53 17.43 -13.33
CA THR A 531 -27.85 17.28 -12.03
C THR A 531 -26.39 17.58 -12.20
N ASP A 532 -25.86 18.50 -11.38
CA ASP A 532 -24.47 18.84 -11.25
C ASP A 532 -24.00 18.36 -9.87
N ALA A 533 -23.07 17.44 -9.83
CA ALA A 533 -22.46 16.95 -8.61
C ALA A 533 -21.01 17.40 -8.53
N VAL A 534 -20.53 17.62 -7.32
CA VAL A 534 -19.11 17.94 -7.11
C VAL A 534 -18.29 16.72 -7.54
N ASP A 535 -17.24 16.92 -8.32
CA ASP A 535 -16.29 15.90 -8.82
C ASP A 535 -16.87 14.82 -9.75
N LEU A 536 -18.11 15.01 -10.25
CA LEU A 536 -18.74 14.10 -11.22
C LEU A 536 -19.38 14.89 -12.38
N PRO A 537 -19.48 14.30 -13.59
CA PRO A 537 -20.05 15.01 -14.73
C PRO A 537 -21.52 15.33 -14.51
N SER A 538 -21.93 16.49 -15.01
CA SER A 538 -23.34 16.84 -15.11
C SER A 538 -24.08 15.82 -15.95
N GLU A 539 -25.18 15.28 -15.42
CA GLU A 539 -26.10 14.41 -16.17
C GLU A 539 -27.38 15.14 -16.51
N THR A 540 -27.82 14.97 -17.75
CA THR A 540 -29.13 15.48 -18.22
C THR A 540 -29.99 14.29 -18.63
N TRP A 541 -31.14 14.17 -18.02
CA TRP A 541 -32.14 13.17 -18.32
C TRP A 541 -33.44 13.81 -18.76
N THR A 542 -34.07 13.32 -19.84
CA THR A 542 -35.31 13.87 -20.34
C THR A 542 -36.32 12.76 -20.60
N THR A 543 -37.54 12.96 -20.14
CA THR A 543 -38.66 12.08 -20.43
C THR A 543 -39.92 12.87 -20.69
N SER A 544 -40.89 12.23 -21.32
CA SER A 544 -42.24 12.76 -21.46
C SER A 544 -43.20 11.93 -20.63
N ALA A 545 -43.85 12.55 -19.67
CA ALA A 545 -44.85 11.90 -18.81
C ALA A 545 -46.26 12.31 -19.23
N PHE A 546 -47.17 11.35 -19.23
CA PHE A 546 -48.61 11.64 -19.40
C PHE A 546 -49.19 12.05 -18.05
N HIS A 547 -49.78 13.24 -17.99
CA HIS A 547 -50.44 13.70 -16.78
C HIS A 547 -51.83 13.10 -16.71
N THR A 548 -52.01 11.98 -16.06
CA THR A 548 -53.24 11.17 -16.04
C THR A 548 -54.46 11.98 -15.63
N MET A 549 -54.35 12.81 -14.60
CA MET A 549 -55.48 13.61 -14.11
C MET A 549 -55.85 14.74 -15.08
N ASN A 550 -54.86 15.40 -15.70
CA ASN A 550 -55.14 16.41 -16.73
C ASN A 550 -55.77 15.77 -17.97
N ILE A 551 -55.34 14.58 -18.40
CA ILE A 551 -55.98 13.83 -19.50
C ILE A 551 -57.44 13.55 -19.16
N VAL A 552 -57.75 13.11 -17.95
CA VAL A 552 -59.11 12.87 -17.48
C VAL A 552 -59.91 14.16 -17.51
N LEU A 553 -59.34 15.29 -17.06
CA LEU A 553 -59.99 16.60 -17.11
C LEU A 553 -60.29 17.04 -18.54
N TYR A 554 -59.32 16.96 -19.44
CA TYR A 554 -59.53 17.29 -20.85
C TYR A 554 -60.58 16.40 -21.51
N PHE A 555 -60.61 15.11 -21.20
CA PHE A 555 -61.60 14.17 -21.67
C PHE A 555 -63.01 14.53 -21.14
N ALA A 556 -63.09 14.87 -19.84
CA ALA A 556 -64.36 15.30 -19.24
C ALA A 556 -64.91 16.61 -19.88
N ILE A 557 -64.01 17.58 -20.09
CA ILE A 557 -64.37 18.84 -20.82
C ILE A 557 -64.82 18.51 -22.22
N PHE A 558 -64.12 17.65 -22.95
CA PHE A 558 -64.49 17.23 -24.30
C PHE A 558 -65.89 16.58 -24.33
N VAL A 559 -66.16 15.67 -23.41
CA VAL A 559 -67.49 15.03 -23.27
C VAL A 559 -68.57 16.08 -22.95
N ALA A 560 -68.29 17.01 -22.01
CA ALA A 560 -69.17 18.07 -21.64
C ALA A 560 -69.50 18.98 -22.84
N VAL A 561 -68.53 19.36 -23.66
CA VAL A 561 -68.69 20.13 -24.88
C VAL A 561 -69.61 19.38 -25.90
N ILE A 562 -69.37 18.08 -26.08
CA ILE A 562 -70.20 17.24 -26.94
C ILE A 562 -71.67 17.24 -26.44
N VAL A 563 -71.84 17.04 -25.13
CA VAL A 563 -73.21 17.06 -24.53
C VAL A 563 -73.89 18.41 -24.74
N ILE A 564 -73.15 19.52 -24.50
CA ILE A 564 -73.67 20.87 -24.73
C ILE A 564 -74.07 21.07 -26.22
N VAL A 565 -73.22 20.69 -27.15
CA VAL A 565 -73.48 20.78 -28.58
C VAL A 565 -74.70 19.95 -28.96
N VAL A 566 -74.81 18.72 -28.45
CA VAL A 566 -76.02 17.88 -28.70
C VAL A 566 -77.28 18.49 -28.11
N LEU A 567 -77.20 19.09 -26.91
CA LEU A 567 -78.35 19.81 -26.32
C LEU A 567 -78.76 21.03 -27.13
N LEU A 568 -77.79 21.84 -27.58
CA LEU A 568 -78.05 23.00 -28.43
C LEU A 568 -78.66 22.58 -29.77
N LEU A 569 -78.21 21.49 -30.36
CA LEU A 569 -78.83 20.97 -31.62
C LEU A 569 -80.24 20.45 -31.36
N LYS A 570 -80.51 19.80 -30.22
CA LYS A 570 -81.87 19.38 -29.84
C LYS A 570 -82.79 20.56 -29.57
N LEU A 571 -82.35 21.66 -28.98
CA LEU A 571 -83.08 22.87 -28.75
C LEU A 571 -83.44 23.57 -30.09
N ARG A 572 -82.49 23.57 -31.02
CA ARG A 572 -82.72 24.16 -32.39
C ARG A 572 -83.74 23.39 -33.22
N HIS A 573 -83.89 22.10 -32.97
CA HIS A 573 -84.95 21.28 -33.65
C HIS A 573 -86.33 21.35 -32.98
N ARG A 574 -86.44 22.01 -31.80
CA ARG A 574 -87.74 22.18 -31.08
C ARG A 574 -88.42 23.50 -31.28
N SER A 575 -88.06 24.36 -32.28
CA SER A 575 -88.81 25.53 -32.63
C SER A 575 -90.05 25.10 -33.49
N PRO A 576 -91.26 25.21 -32.97
CA PRO A 576 -92.47 24.91 -33.78
C PRO A 576 -92.69 26.00 -34.77
N SER A 577 -92.83 25.65 -36.07
CA SER A 577 -93.46 26.49 -37.07
C SER A 577 -94.95 26.56 -36.76
N GLN A 578 -95.45 27.72 -36.30
CA GLN A 578 -96.87 27.97 -36.28
C GLN A 578 -97.37 28.20 -37.73
N PRO A 579 -98.52 27.63 -38.16
CA PRO A 579 -99.09 27.93 -39.40
C PRO A 579 -99.84 29.28 -39.31
N ILE A 580 -99.64 30.15 -40.29
CA ILE A 580 -100.42 31.38 -40.52
C ILE A 580 -101.73 30.95 -41.13
N GLU A 581 -102.84 31.17 -40.42
CA GLU A 581 -104.23 31.02 -40.90
C GLU A 581 -104.65 32.28 -41.65
N GLU A 582 -104.84 32.16 -42.97
CA GLU A 582 -105.47 33.19 -43.80
C GLU A 582 -107.02 33.14 -43.64
N THR A 583 -107.58 34.15 -43.04
CA THR A 583 -109.01 34.35 -43.03
C THR A 583 -109.44 35.26 -44.21
N HIS A 584 -110.00 34.63 -45.23
CA HIS A 584 -110.83 35.35 -46.22
C HIS A 584 -112.08 35.89 -45.56
N LYS A 585 -112.30 37.16 -45.70
CA LYS A 585 -113.63 37.75 -45.57
C LYS A 585 -114.15 38.20 -46.95
N ASN A 586 -115.11 37.47 -47.42
CA ASN A 586 -116.02 37.94 -48.46
C ASN A 586 -117.12 38.70 -47.79
N GLY A 587 -117.57 39.71 -48.41
CA GLY A 587 -118.86 40.15 -48.17
C GLY A 587 -119.21 41.51 -48.69
N ILE A 588 -119.89 41.59 -49.64
CA ILE A 588 -120.83 42.62 -50.18
C ILE A 588 -120.43 44.02 -49.81
#